data_870bccec6af27b4db82307a6b5557535
#
_entry.id   870bccec6af27b4db82307a6b5557535
#
_cell.length_a   1.000
_cell.length_b   1.000
_cell.length_c   1.000
_cell.angle_alpha   90.00
_cell.angle_beta   90.00
_cell.angle_gamma   90.00
#
_symmetry.space_group_name_H-M   'P 1'
#
loop_
_entity.id
_entity.type
_entity.pdbx_description
1 polymer ?
#
loop_
_entity_poly.entity_id
_entity_poly.type
_entity_poly.pdbx_seq_one_letter_code
_entity_poly.pdbx_strand_id
1 'polypeptide(L)'
;MNIEETIEKCEISLKQIKQYDPDPFYVNHFFEQYISLRDKIIEGIFEEADRDFGLFLTKPMTEESFLQKAKIKNDENAIKFLEWFRIKYAEEHKNPYPNFMNKICNFRKKFEKLPDVKIMIRASDRYKDDINQEIQVPLSNKKLRSKNELDIEIKRQLPVFLEIINHKRRDRNEPKVANNQIIASTFLDIENHKDIEIVYTAEIYIPVIKRLVEEARIKIKDLIRNN
;
A
#
# COMPACT_ATOMS: atom_id res chain seq x y z
N MET A 1 21.91 -4.41 1.25
CA MET A 1 20.82 -3.91 2.14
C MET A 1 20.26 -5.06 2.95
N ASN A 2 19.80 -4.86 4.18
CA ASN A 2 19.12 -5.90 4.96
C ASN A 2 17.60 -5.82 4.71
N ILE A 3 17.06 -6.80 4.01
CA ILE A 3 15.62 -6.83 3.64
C ILE A 3 14.76 -6.99 4.89
N GLU A 4 15.16 -7.83 5.86
CA GLU A 4 14.42 -8.06 7.11
C GLU A 4 14.25 -6.77 7.90
N GLU A 5 15.33 -6.04 8.11
CA GLU A 5 15.29 -4.73 8.78
C GLU A 5 14.38 -3.73 8.03
N THR A 6 14.37 -3.79 6.70
CA THR A 6 13.52 -2.93 5.89
C THR A 6 12.04 -3.32 6.00
N ILE A 7 11.73 -4.62 6.10
CA ILE A 7 10.37 -5.12 6.38
C ILE A 7 9.91 -4.66 7.78
N GLU A 8 10.76 -4.77 8.80
CA GLU A 8 10.43 -4.29 10.14
C GLU A 8 10.13 -2.78 10.14
N LYS A 9 10.89 -1.98 9.41
CA LYS A 9 10.62 -0.54 9.24
C LYS A 9 9.29 -0.29 8.52
N CYS A 10 8.91 -1.13 7.53
CA CYS A 10 7.59 -1.08 6.90
C CYS A 10 6.47 -1.35 7.92
N GLU A 11 6.64 -2.35 8.78
CA GLU A 11 5.67 -2.66 9.83
C GLU A 11 5.54 -1.55 10.88
N ILE A 12 6.65 -0.89 11.21
CA ILE A 12 6.64 0.30 12.08
C ILE A 12 5.86 1.43 11.40
N SER A 13 6.13 1.69 10.11
CA SER A 13 5.38 2.72 9.36
C SER A 13 3.88 2.39 9.31
N LEU A 14 3.50 1.12 9.12
CA LEU A 14 2.10 0.69 9.19
C LEU A 14 1.48 0.93 10.57
N LYS A 15 2.20 0.67 11.65
CA LYS A 15 1.73 0.97 13.02
C LYS A 15 1.49 2.48 13.19
N GLN A 16 2.37 3.32 12.67
CA GLN A 16 2.19 4.77 12.71
C GLN A 16 0.98 5.22 11.87
N ILE A 17 0.81 4.67 10.65
CA ILE A 17 -0.39 4.93 9.83
C ILE A 17 -1.65 4.63 10.63
N LYS A 18 -1.75 3.43 11.25
CA LYS A 18 -2.91 3.04 12.08
C LYS A 18 -3.12 3.95 13.30
N GLN A 19 -2.03 4.37 13.95
CA GLN A 19 -2.08 5.23 15.13
C GLN A 19 -2.62 6.63 14.82
N TYR A 20 -2.27 7.18 13.66
CA TYR A 20 -2.62 8.53 13.27
C TYR A 20 -3.86 8.61 12.39
N ASP A 21 -4.37 7.48 11.86
CA ASP A 21 -5.62 7.46 11.12
C ASP A 21 -6.77 7.98 12.02
N PRO A 22 -7.61 8.91 11.56
CA PRO A 22 -7.75 9.42 10.19
C PRO A 22 -7.06 10.78 9.92
N ASP A 23 -5.96 11.14 10.56
CA ASP A 23 -5.27 12.41 10.30
C ASP A 23 -4.52 12.34 8.95
N PRO A 24 -4.97 13.06 7.89
CA PRO A 24 -4.43 12.90 6.55
C PRO A 24 -2.98 13.39 6.43
N PHE A 25 -2.54 14.33 7.27
CA PHE A 25 -1.16 14.82 7.25
C PHE A 25 -0.17 13.75 7.71
N TYR A 26 -0.42 13.15 8.88
CA TYR A 26 0.46 12.11 9.42
C TYR A 26 0.35 10.81 8.63
N VAL A 27 -0.87 10.42 8.24
CA VAL A 27 -1.07 9.22 7.44
C VAL A 27 -0.34 9.34 6.10
N ASN A 28 -0.45 10.48 5.41
CA ASN A 28 0.28 10.71 4.16
C ASN A 28 1.80 10.60 4.36
N HIS A 29 2.34 11.22 5.43
CA HIS A 29 3.77 11.17 5.74
C HIS A 29 4.28 9.74 5.96
N PHE A 30 3.62 8.97 6.83
CA PHE A 30 4.04 7.59 7.11
C PHE A 30 3.75 6.62 5.96
N PHE A 31 2.71 6.89 5.17
CA PHE A 31 2.42 6.10 3.99
C PHE A 31 3.46 6.31 2.89
N GLU A 32 3.96 7.54 2.73
CA GLU A 32 5.09 7.81 1.83
C GLU A 32 6.36 7.08 2.25
N GLN A 33 6.66 7.05 3.56
CA GLN A 33 7.76 6.24 4.10
C GLN A 33 7.54 4.75 3.81
N TYR A 34 6.32 4.24 4.05
CA TYR A 34 5.95 2.86 3.79
C TYR A 34 6.20 2.47 2.33
N ILE A 35 5.76 3.28 1.36
CA ILE A 35 5.97 3.03 -0.06
C ILE A 35 7.45 3.06 -0.42
N SER A 36 8.20 4.01 0.14
CA SER A 36 9.65 4.10 -0.09
C SER A 36 10.40 2.87 0.42
N LEU A 37 10.00 2.34 1.58
CA LEU A 37 10.55 1.11 2.15
C LEU A 37 10.17 -0.12 1.33
N ARG A 38 8.93 -0.20 0.84
CA ARG A 38 8.48 -1.23 -0.08
C ARG A 38 9.32 -1.27 -1.35
N ASP A 39 9.59 -0.12 -1.96
CA ASP A 39 10.44 -0.05 -3.16
C ASP A 39 11.86 -0.56 -2.85
N LYS A 40 12.43 -0.19 -1.68
CA LYS A 40 13.71 -0.73 -1.22
C LYS A 40 13.71 -2.24 -1.02
N ILE A 41 12.61 -2.85 -0.54
CA ILE A 41 12.51 -4.30 -0.42
C ILE A 41 12.61 -4.96 -1.80
N ILE A 42 11.91 -4.42 -2.81
CA ILE A 42 12.02 -4.92 -4.19
C ILE A 42 13.45 -4.78 -4.74
N GLU A 43 14.09 -3.63 -4.53
CA GLU A 43 15.50 -3.44 -4.88
C GLU A 43 16.40 -4.47 -4.18
N GLY A 44 16.12 -4.75 -2.89
CA GLY A 44 16.87 -5.75 -2.12
C GLY A 44 16.76 -7.17 -2.67
N ILE A 45 15.60 -7.56 -3.21
CA ILE A 45 15.46 -8.85 -3.89
C ILE A 45 16.44 -8.95 -5.08
N PHE A 46 16.55 -7.88 -5.87
CA PHE A 46 17.50 -7.83 -6.97
C PHE A 46 18.96 -7.73 -6.51
N GLU A 47 19.24 -7.06 -5.38
CA GLU A 47 20.58 -7.05 -4.76
C GLU A 47 21.01 -8.46 -4.30
N GLU A 48 20.09 -9.25 -3.71
CA GLU A 48 20.37 -10.64 -3.34
C GLU A 48 20.60 -11.50 -4.58
N ALA A 49 19.75 -11.37 -5.58
CA ALA A 49 19.90 -12.09 -6.85
C ALA A 49 21.21 -11.71 -7.60
N ASP A 50 21.54 -10.41 -7.63
CA ASP A 50 22.79 -9.92 -8.23
C ASP A 50 24.02 -10.54 -7.59
N ARG A 51 24.05 -10.58 -6.26
CA ARG A 51 25.15 -11.17 -5.49
C ARG A 51 25.26 -12.68 -5.76
N ASP A 52 24.13 -13.39 -5.71
CA ASP A 52 24.10 -14.84 -5.76
C ASP A 52 24.35 -15.38 -7.19
N PHE A 53 23.96 -14.64 -8.23
CA PHE A 53 24.34 -14.92 -9.63
C PHE A 53 25.70 -14.30 -10.05
N GLY A 54 26.32 -13.52 -9.17
CA GLY A 54 27.62 -12.89 -9.47
C GLY A 54 27.61 -11.91 -10.64
N LEU A 55 26.51 -11.15 -10.81
CA LEU A 55 26.40 -10.22 -11.93
C LEU A 55 27.20 -8.94 -11.72
N PHE A 56 27.42 -8.53 -10.46
CA PHE A 56 28.15 -7.32 -10.07
C PHE A 56 27.57 -6.04 -10.71
N LEU A 57 26.27 -5.83 -10.48
CA LEU A 57 25.58 -4.65 -10.96
C LEU A 57 26.08 -3.39 -10.26
N THR A 58 26.16 -2.31 -11.02
CA THR A 58 26.25 -0.95 -10.48
C THR A 58 24.85 -0.39 -10.34
N LYS A 59 24.58 0.38 -9.26
CA LYS A 59 23.27 1.02 -9.07
C LYS A 59 22.86 1.87 -10.28
N PRO A 60 21.57 1.95 -10.62
CA PRO A 60 20.43 1.50 -9.82
C PRO A 60 20.04 0.04 -10.03
N MET A 61 19.57 -0.63 -8.96
CA MET A 61 19.06 -2.01 -8.99
C MET A 61 17.63 -2.05 -9.50
N THR A 62 17.47 -2.01 -10.82
CA THR A 62 16.16 -2.12 -11.49
C THR A 62 16.07 -3.42 -12.25
N GLU A 63 14.85 -3.87 -12.55
CA GLU A 63 14.64 -5.02 -13.45
C GLU A 63 15.38 -4.88 -14.76
N GLU A 64 15.44 -3.67 -15.30
CA GLU A 64 16.04 -3.37 -16.59
C GLU A 64 17.56 -3.48 -16.54
N SER A 65 18.20 -2.89 -15.51
CA SER A 65 19.64 -3.01 -15.30
C SER A 65 20.05 -4.45 -15.01
N PHE A 66 19.24 -5.20 -14.25
CA PHE A 66 19.45 -6.61 -13.98
C PHE A 66 19.40 -7.45 -15.27
N LEU A 67 18.36 -7.27 -16.10
CA LEU A 67 18.24 -7.97 -17.38
C LEU A 67 19.39 -7.68 -18.34
N GLN A 68 19.77 -6.42 -18.47
CA GLN A 68 20.89 -6.02 -19.33
C GLN A 68 22.19 -6.71 -18.90
N LYS A 69 22.47 -6.74 -17.59
CA LYS A 69 23.68 -7.35 -17.07
C LYS A 69 23.68 -8.87 -17.21
N ALA A 70 22.54 -9.52 -16.94
CA ALA A 70 22.37 -10.95 -17.15
C ALA A 70 22.62 -11.34 -18.61
N LYS A 71 22.13 -10.56 -19.57
CA LYS A 71 22.37 -10.76 -21.00
C LYS A 71 23.85 -10.56 -21.37
N ILE A 72 24.50 -9.51 -20.86
CA ILE A 72 25.93 -9.25 -21.12
C ILE A 72 26.80 -10.44 -20.63
N LYS A 73 26.43 -11.02 -19.48
CA LYS A 73 27.13 -12.17 -18.90
C LYS A 73 26.70 -13.52 -19.45
N ASN A 74 25.69 -13.57 -20.32
CA ASN A 74 25.05 -14.80 -20.79
C ASN A 74 24.59 -15.71 -19.64
N ASP A 75 24.11 -15.11 -18.53
CA ASP A 75 23.62 -15.85 -17.37
C ASP A 75 22.14 -16.23 -17.56
N GLU A 76 21.92 -17.46 -18.05
CA GLU A 76 20.55 -17.95 -18.27
C GLU A 76 19.74 -18.09 -16.98
N ASN A 77 20.37 -18.37 -15.83
CA ASN A 77 19.66 -18.52 -14.57
C ASN A 77 19.19 -17.18 -14.03
N ALA A 78 19.98 -16.14 -14.16
CA ALA A 78 19.56 -14.79 -13.85
C ALA A 78 18.38 -14.32 -14.73
N ILE A 79 18.39 -14.68 -16.01
CA ILE A 79 17.27 -14.39 -16.93
C ILE A 79 16.01 -15.17 -16.50
N LYS A 80 16.12 -16.47 -16.22
CA LYS A 80 15.01 -17.31 -15.73
C LYS A 80 14.45 -16.81 -14.39
N PHE A 81 15.31 -16.30 -13.50
CA PHE A 81 14.88 -15.67 -12.25
C PHE A 81 14.03 -14.44 -12.52
N LEU A 82 14.47 -13.55 -13.39
CA LEU A 82 13.71 -12.34 -13.71
C LEU A 82 12.36 -12.64 -14.36
N GLU A 83 12.30 -13.62 -15.27
CA GLU A 83 11.05 -14.05 -15.89
C GLU A 83 10.08 -14.60 -14.84
N TRP A 84 10.57 -15.47 -13.96
CA TRP A 84 9.79 -15.98 -12.83
C TRP A 84 9.31 -14.84 -11.93
N PHE A 85 10.18 -13.89 -11.57
CA PHE A 85 9.84 -12.77 -10.71
C PHE A 85 8.70 -11.94 -11.31
N ARG A 86 8.75 -11.62 -12.60
CA ARG A 86 7.71 -10.87 -13.30
C ARG A 86 6.35 -11.57 -13.26
N ILE A 87 6.34 -12.87 -13.53
CA ILE A 87 5.12 -13.70 -13.48
C ILE A 87 4.56 -13.68 -12.06
N LYS A 88 5.41 -13.99 -11.07
CA LYS A 88 5.00 -14.04 -9.67
C LYS A 88 4.50 -12.70 -9.16
N TYR A 89 5.22 -11.63 -9.46
CA TYR A 89 4.81 -10.27 -9.11
C TYR A 89 3.45 -9.92 -9.72
N ALA A 90 3.23 -10.25 -10.99
CA ALA A 90 1.93 -10.02 -11.65
C ALA A 90 0.80 -10.86 -11.03
N GLU A 91 1.08 -12.11 -10.63
CA GLU A 91 0.11 -12.98 -9.94
C GLU A 91 -0.33 -12.42 -8.60
N GLU A 92 0.62 -11.98 -7.76
CA GLU A 92 0.32 -11.37 -6.47
C GLU A 92 -0.51 -10.09 -6.62
N HIS A 93 -0.34 -9.35 -7.72
CA HIS A 93 -1.06 -8.11 -8.00
C HIS A 93 -2.36 -8.31 -8.81
N LYS A 94 -2.84 -9.54 -9.01
CA LYS A 94 -4.21 -9.79 -9.53
C LYS A 94 -5.29 -9.45 -8.52
N ASN A 95 -5.00 -9.57 -7.22
CA ASN A 95 -5.92 -9.20 -6.16
C ASN A 95 -6.06 -7.66 -6.05
N PRO A 96 -7.27 -7.14 -5.71
CA PRO A 96 -7.54 -5.70 -5.74
C PRO A 96 -6.55 -4.86 -4.92
N TYR A 97 -6.32 -5.22 -3.66
CA TYR A 97 -5.49 -4.39 -2.76
C TYR A 97 -4.00 -4.37 -3.10
N PRO A 98 -3.34 -5.49 -3.42
CA PRO A 98 -1.99 -5.46 -3.99
C PRO A 98 -1.92 -4.68 -5.30
N ASN A 99 -2.94 -4.77 -6.16
CA ASN A 99 -3.02 -3.99 -7.38
C ASN A 99 -3.11 -2.48 -7.08
N PHE A 100 -3.93 -2.07 -6.10
CA PHE A 100 -3.99 -0.67 -5.66
C PHE A 100 -2.62 -0.19 -5.17
N MET A 101 -1.93 -0.97 -4.34
CA MET A 101 -0.58 -0.63 -3.90
C MET A 101 0.37 -0.41 -5.09
N ASN A 102 0.35 -1.30 -6.08
CA ASN A 102 1.17 -1.15 -7.28
C ASN A 102 0.83 0.13 -8.07
N LYS A 103 -0.46 0.44 -8.23
CA LYS A 103 -0.92 1.68 -8.89
C LYS A 103 -0.48 2.93 -8.13
N ILE A 104 -0.56 2.92 -6.79
CA ILE A 104 -0.08 4.01 -5.93
C ILE A 104 1.42 4.23 -6.14
N CYS A 105 2.21 3.16 -6.15
CA CYS A 105 3.65 3.24 -6.39
C CYS A 105 3.97 3.80 -7.78
N ASN A 106 3.24 3.36 -8.80
CA ASN A 106 3.41 3.88 -10.16
C ASN A 106 3.00 5.35 -10.28
N PHE A 107 1.92 5.76 -9.63
CA PHE A 107 1.51 7.17 -9.56
C PHE A 107 2.60 8.01 -8.90
N ARG A 108 3.13 7.56 -7.73
CA ARG A 108 4.23 8.24 -7.04
C ARG A 108 5.48 8.39 -7.92
N LYS A 109 5.86 7.33 -8.64
CA LYS A 109 7.00 7.38 -9.57
C LYS A 109 6.79 8.36 -10.72
N LYS A 110 5.57 8.45 -11.24
CA LYS A 110 5.23 9.33 -12.37
C LYS A 110 5.12 10.80 -11.98
N PHE A 111 4.57 11.09 -10.82
CA PHE A 111 4.23 12.46 -10.39
C PHE A 111 5.11 12.99 -9.25
N GLU A 112 6.06 12.19 -8.75
CA GLU A 112 6.95 12.49 -7.62
C GLU A 112 6.21 12.87 -6.31
N LYS A 113 4.93 12.48 -6.21
CA LYS A 113 4.07 12.71 -5.03
C LYS A 113 3.03 11.60 -4.92
N LEU A 114 2.47 11.44 -3.73
CA LEU A 114 1.29 10.60 -3.54
C LEU A 114 0.02 11.30 -4.06
N PRO A 115 -1.05 10.54 -4.36
CA PRO A 115 -2.38 11.08 -4.53
C PRO A 115 -2.84 11.83 -3.28
N ASP A 116 -3.76 12.79 -3.46
CA ASP A 116 -4.29 13.54 -2.33
C ASP A 116 -5.09 12.62 -1.39
N VAL A 117 -4.79 12.73 -0.09
CA VAL A 117 -5.42 11.93 0.96
C VAL A 117 -6.66 12.67 1.48
N LYS A 118 -7.78 11.96 1.54
CA LYS A 118 -9.06 12.45 2.06
C LYS A 118 -9.52 11.63 3.26
N ILE A 119 -10.39 12.21 4.09
CA ILE A 119 -11.03 11.51 5.20
C ILE A 119 -12.44 11.11 4.77
N MET A 120 -12.78 9.84 5.00
CA MET A 120 -14.14 9.36 4.76
C MET A 120 -14.70 8.68 5.99
N ILE A 121 -16.01 8.84 6.20
CA ILE A 121 -16.77 8.11 7.22
C ILE A 121 -17.39 6.89 6.52
N ARG A 122 -17.29 5.73 7.14
CA ARG A 122 -17.90 4.48 6.69
C ARG A 122 -18.42 3.64 7.84
N ALA A 123 -19.30 2.69 7.53
CA ALA A 123 -19.69 1.66 8.48
C ALA A 123 -18.54 0.65 8.68
N SER A 124 -18.38 0.15 9.91
CA SER A 124 -17.33 -0.80 10.26
C SER A 124 -17.57 -2.19 9.66
N ASP A 125 -18.84 -2.56 9.48
CA ASP A 125 -19.25 -3.85 8.92
C ASP A 125 -19.11 -3.95 7.38
N ARG A 126 -18.79 -2.82 6.70
CA ARG A 126 -18.55 -2.76 5.26
C ARG A 126 -19.62 -3.48 4.43
N TYR A 127 -20.89 -3.22 4.73
CA TYR A 127 -21.97 -3.72 3.90
C TYR A 127 -21.73 -3.31 2.43
N LYS A 128 -22.05 -4.25 1.53
CA LYS A 128 -21.92 -4.03 0.09
C LYS A 128 -22.76 -2.81 -0.32
N ASP A 129 -22.13 -1.91 -1.05
CA ASP A 129 -22.74 -0.66 -1.53
C ASP A 129 -23.08 0.39 -0.45
N ASP A 130 -22.51 0.29 0.76
CA ASP A 130 -22.57 1.37 1.72
C ASP A 130 -21.88 2.61 1.17
N ILE A 131 -22.52 3.77 1.42
CA ILE A 131 -21.96 5.02 0.97
C ILE A 131 -20.90 5.46 1.97
N ASN A 132 -19.69 5.59 1.43
CA ASN A 132 -18.64 6.34 2.07
C ASN A 132 -18.94 7.83 1.87
N GLN A 133 -18.91 8.63 2.95
CA GLN A 133 -19.06 10.06 2.86
C GLN A 133 -17.74 10.74 3.17
N GLU A 134 -17.28 11.57 2.23
CA GLU A 134 -16.11 12.41 2.45
C GLU A 134 -16.40 13.49 3.47
N ILE A 135 -15.51 13.64 4.46
CA ILE A 135 -15.49 14.75 5.39
C ILE A 135 -14.59 15.83 4.82
N GLN A 136 -15.17 16.95 4.46
CA GLN A 136 -14.39 18.13 4.15
C GLN A 136 -13.95 18.79 5.48
N VAL A 137 -12.72 18.52 5.85
CA VAL A 137 -12.07 19.22 6.95
C VAL A 137 -11.50 20.51 6.37
N PRO A 138 -12.05 21.71 6.69
CA PRO A 138 -11.48 22.95 6.20
C PRO A 138 -10.02 23.01 6.64
N LEU A 139 -9.10 22.96 5.72
CA LEU A 139 -7.67 23.17 5.97
C LEU A 139 -7.49 24.64 6.34
N SER A 140 -7.71 25.01 7.61
CA SER A 140 -7.39 26.34 8.08
C SER A 140 -5.86 26.50 8.03
N ASN A 141 -5.41 27.29 7.07
CA ASN A 141 -4.10 27.92 6.99
C ASN A 141 -2.93 27.08 7.54
N LYS A 142 -2.49 26.03 6.81
CA LYS A 142 -1.16 25.37 6.95
C LYS A 142 -0.70 25.02 8.38
N LYS A 143 -1.53 25.13 9.41
CA LYS A 143 -1.19 24.72 10.77
C LYS A 143 -1.71 23.31 11.01
N LEU A 144 -0.86 22.47 11.56
CA LEU A 144 -1.19 21.16 12.11
C LEU A 144 -2.40 21.33 13.04
N ARG A 145 -3.49 20.64 12.74
CA ARG A 145 -4.63 20.55 13.64
C ARG A 145 -4.28 19.65 14.81
N SER A 146 -4.75 19.99 15.98
CA SER A 146 -4.69 19.06 17.08
C SER A 146 -5.64 17.87 16.79
N LYS A 147 -5.28 16.67 17.26
CA LYS A 147 -6.15 15.49 17.16
C LYS A 147 -7.58 15.80 17.66
N ASN A 148 -7.71 16.62 18.70
CA ASN A 148 -8.98 17.02 19.26
C ASN A 148 -9.86 17.82 18.28
N GLU A 149 -9.28 18.70 17.46
CA GLU A 149 -10.06 19.49 16.47
C GLU A 149 -10.60 18.59 15.37
N LEU A 150 -9.80 17.60 14.91
CA LEU A 150 -10.25 16.62 13.94
C LEU A 150 -11.38 15.75 14.50
N ASP A 151 -11.22 15.24 15.74
CA ASP A 151 -12.24 14.44 16.41
C ASP A 151 -13.56 15.19 16.59
N ILE A 152 -13.51 16.49 16.91
CA ILE A 152 -14.70 17.34 17.03
C ILE A 152 -15.41 17.46 15.67
N GLU A 153 -14.68 17.70 14.62
CA GLU A 153 -15.26 17.85 13.28
C GLU A 153 -15.89 16.54 12.78
N ILE A 154 -15.21 15.41 13.00
CA ILE A 154 -15.77 14.09 12.70
C ILE A 154 -17.06 13.86 13.48
N LYS A 155 -17.05 14.08 14.80
CA LYS A 155 -18.24 13.91 15.65
C LYS A 155 -19.41 14.79 15.24
N ARG A 156 -19.14 15.98 14.73
CA ARG A 156 -20.18 16.89 14.23
C ARG A 156 -20.91 16.35 13.00
N GLN A 157 -20.20 15.63 12.13
CA GLN A 157 -20.75 15.11 10.87
C GLN A 157 -21.38 13.71 11.02
N LEU A 158 -21.02 12.95 12.05
CA LEU A 158 -21.51 11.59 12.28
C LEU A 158 -23.04 11.44 12.26
N PRO A 159 -23.85 12.30 12.93
CA PRO A 159 -25.30 12.12 12.96
C PRO A 159 -25.93 12.18 11.56
N VAL A 160 -25.46 13.11 10.72
CA VAL A 160 -25.95 13.26 9.34
C VAL A 160 -25.62 12.00 8.51
N PHE A 161 -24.41 11.50 8.66
CA PHE A 161 -23.99 10.28 7.97
C PHE A 161 -24.82 9.06 8.41
N LEU A 162 -25.04 8.90 9.73
CA LEU A 162 -25.88 7.83 10.27
C LEU A 162 -27.31 7.86 9.71
N GLU A 163 -27.89 9.03 9.59
CA GLU A 163 -29.21 9.16 9.02
C GLU A 163 -29.25 8.72 7.56
N ILE A 164 -28.29 9.17 6.76
CA ILE A 164 -28.18 8.80 5.34
C ILE A 164 -28.01 7.30 5.17
N ILE A 165 -27.04 6.68 5.88
CA ILE A 165 -26.75 5.26 5.70
C ILE A 165 -27.90 4.39 6.21
N ASN A 166 -28.51 4.74 7.35
CA ASN A 166 -29.64 4.00 7.90
C ASN A 166 -30.91 4.14 7.06
N HIS A 167 -31.11 5.27 6.38
CA HIS A 167 -32.20 5.41 5.40
C HIS A 167 -32.02 4.43 4.24
N LYS A 168 -30.82 4.39 3.64
CA LYS A 168 -30.50 3.49 2.52
C LYS A 168 -30.58 2.01 2.90
N ARG A 169 -30.08 1.65 4.08
CA ARG A 169 -30.18 0.28 4.59
C ARG A 169 -31.62 -0.14 4.82
N ARG A 170 -32.46 0.74 5.34
CA ARG A 170 -33.90 0.48 5.50
C ARG A 170 -34.57 0.19 4.17
N ASP A 171 -34.24 0.94 3.12
CA ASP A 171 -34.81 0.73 1.78
C ASP A 171 -34.41 -0.63 1.19
N ARG A 172 -33.31 -1.22 1.68
CA ARG A 172 -32.80 -2.56 1.27
C ARG A 172 -33.14 -3.67 2.27
N ASN A 173 -33.89 -3.40 3.32
CA ASN A 173 -34.15 -4.31 4.44
C ASN A 173 -32.88 -4.81 5.14
N GLU A 174 -31.84 -3.96 5.22
CA GLU A 174 -30.57 -4.28 5.87
C GLU A 174 -30.57 -3.79 7.33
N PRO A 175 -29.70 -4.37 8.20
CA PRO A 175 -29.59 -3.95 9.60
C PRO A 175 -29.13 -2.50 9.71
N LYS A 176 -29.66 -1.76 10.70
CA LYS A 176 -29.23 -0.41 11.01
C LYS A 176 -27.81 -0.42 11.57
N VAL A 177 -27.06 0.63 11.24
CA VAL A 177 -25.75 0.92 11.82
C VAL A 177 -25.93 1.69 13.13
N ALA A 178 -25.24 1.28 14.18
CA ALA A 178 -25.17 2.01 15.45
C ALA A 178 -24.01 3.03 15.43
N ASN A 179 -24.05 4.03 16.32
CA ASN A 179 -23.02 5.08 16.40
C ASN A 179 -21.59 4.53 16.58
N ASN A 180 -21.44 3.46 17.37
CA ASN A 180 -20.16 2.80 17.62
C ASN A 180 -19.67 1.92 16.47
N GLN A 181 -20.45 1.76 15.42
CA GLN A 181 -20.12 1.02 14.21
C GLN A 181 -19.69 1.93 13.05
N ILE A 182 -19.55 3.22 13.32
CA ILE A 182 -19.05 4.16 12.33
C ILE A 182 -17.61 4.50 12.64
N ILE A 183 -16.80 4.45 11.60
CA ILE A 183 -15.37 4.80 11.67
C ILE A 183 -15.05 5.85 10.62
N ALA A 184 -14.12 6.72 10.97
CA ALA A 184 -13.47 7.61 10.03
C ALA A 184 -12.09 7.00 9.69
N SER A 185 -11.71 7.02 8.44
CA SER A 185 -10.43 6.53 7.96
C SER A 185 -9.94 7.36 6.78
N THR A 186 -8.69 7.21 6.44
CA THR A 186 -8.07 7.91 5.32
C THR A 186 -8.14 7.10 4.03
N PHE A 187 -8.47 7.81 2.96
CA PHE A 187 -8.65 7.26 1.61
C PHE A 187 -7.90 8.10 0.59
N LEU A 188 -7.68 7.52 -0.57
CA LEU A 188 -7.16 8.21 -1.75
C LEU A 188 -7.85 7.72 -3.03
N ASP A 189 -7.76 8.53 -4.08
CA ASP A 189 -8.27 8.19 -5.40
C ASP A 189 -7.11 8.08 -6.40
N ILE A 190 -7.14 7.06 -7.24
CA ILE A 190 -6.17 6.89 -8.33
C ILE A 190 -6.90 6.55 -9.62
N GLU A 191 -6.72 7.36 -10.63
CA GLU A 191 -7.30 7.12 -11.97
C GLU A 191 -8.79 6.77 -11.89
N ASN A 192 -9.15 5.54 -12.27
CA ASN A 192 -10.53 5.04 -12.27
C ASN A 192 -10.92 4.35 -10.95
N HIS A 193 -10.06 4.38 -9.92
CA HIS A 193 -10.32 3.76 -8.64
C HIS A 193 -10.51 4.85 -7.57
N LYS A 194 -11.71 4.90 -7.02
CA LYS A 194 -12.08 5.80 -5.92
C LYS A 194 -12.10 5.05 -4.59
N ASP A 195 -11.96 5.82 -3.53
CA ASP A 195 -12.15 5.36 -2.16
C ASP A 195 -11.25 4.17 -1.76
N ILE A 196 -9.96 4.26 -2.14
CA ILE A 196 -8.96 3.27 -1.73
C ILE A 196 -8.53 3.58 -0.29
N GLU A 197 -8.88 2.73 0.65
CA GLU A 197 -8.53 2.89 2.06
C GLU A 197 -7.04 2.59 2.29
N ILE A 198 -6.32 3.56 2.83
CA ILE A 198 -4.86 3.50 2.99
C ILE A 198 -4.45 2.42 3.99
N VAL A 199 -5.03 2.45 5.20
CA VAL A 199 -4.70 1.53 6.28
C VAL A 199 -4.87 0.08 5.83
N TYR A 200 -6.02 -0.23 5.27
CA TYR A 200 -6.34 -1.59 4.85
C TYR A 200 -5.47 -2.06 3.68
N THR A 201 -5.20 -1.17 2.72
CA THR A 201 -4.33 -1.48 1.58
C THR A 201 -2.90 -1.79 2.04
N ALA A 202 -2.35 -0.98 2.95
CA ALA A 202 -1.02 -1.19 3.50
C ALA A 202 -0.95 -2.48 4.36
N GLU A 203 -2.00 -2.77 5.15
CA GLU A 203 -2.06 -3.96 5.99
C GLU A 203 -2.07 -5.27 5.18
N ILE A 204 -2.89 -5.33 4.13
CA ILE A 204 -2.96 -6.51 3.25
C ILE A 204 -1.66 -6.71 2.46
N TYR A 205 -0.93 -5.63 2.19
CA TYR A 205 0.27 -5.72 1.35
C TYR A 205 1.50 -6.27 2.09
N ILE A 206 1.62 -6.13 3.41
CA ILE A 206 2.77 -6.67 4.18
C ILE A 206 2.95 -8.19 3.98
N PRO A 207 1.93 -9.05 4.15
CA PRO A 207 2.09 -10.48 3.89
C PRO A 207 2.48 -10.80 2.45
N VAL A 208 2.00 -10.01 1.48
CA VAL A 208 2.32 -10.19 0.06
C VAL A 208 3.81 -9.96 -0.20
N ILE A 209 4.36 -8.86 0.31
CA ILE A 209 5.78 -8.54 0.09
C ILE A 209 6.70 -9.53 0.82
N LYS A 210 6.33 -9.97 2.05
CA LYS A 210 7.07 -11.00 2.78
C LYS A 210 7.14 -12.30 2.00
N ARG A 211 5.99 -12.79 1.51
CA ARG A 211 5.93 -14.00 0.69
C ARG A 211 6.76 -13.87 -0.59
N LEU A 212 6.71 -12.73 -1.26
CA LEU A 212 7.49 -12.49 -2.46
C LEU A 212 9.00 -12.57 -2.20
N VAL A 213 9.49 -12.05 -1.07
CA VAL A 213 10.89 -12.16 -0.65
C VAL A 213 11.30 -13.62 -0.40
N GLU A 214 10.48 -14.36 0.36
CA GLU A 214 10.76 -15.77 0.69
C GLU A 214 10.81 -16.64 -0.57
N GLU A 215 9.81 -16.49 -1.44
CA GLU A 215 9.74 -17.26 -2.69
C GLU A 215 10.87 -16.86 -3.67
N ALA A 216 11.29 -15.60 -3.72
CA ALA A 216 12.43 -15.17 -4.51
C ALA A 216 13.71 -15.85 -4.05
N ARG A 217 13.96 -15.93 -2.75
CA ARG A 217 15.12 -16.61 -2.18
C ARG A 217 15.15 -18.12 -2.47
N ILE A 218 13.98 -18.77 -2.40
CA ILE A 218 13.87 -20.18 -2.78
C ILE A 218 14.22 -20.35 -4.25
N LYS A 219 13.64 -19.52 -5.11
CA LYS A 219 13.88 -19.58 -6.56
C LYS A 219 15.34 -19.35 -6.94
N ILE A 220 16.03 -18.40 -6.31
CA ILE A 220 17.47 -18.15 -6.51
C ILE A 220 18.27 -19.41 -6.17
N LYS A 221 18.02 -19.99 -4.97
CA LYS A 221 18.71 -21.21 -4.52
C LYS A 221 18.48 -22.39 -5.46
N ASP A 222 17.27 -22.58 -5.95
CA ASP A 222 16.93 -23.67 -6.87
C ASP A 222 17.66 -23.53 -8.22
N LEU A 223 17.76 -22.30 -8.73
CA LEU A 223 18.45 -22.03 -9.99
C LEU A 223 19.95 -22.20 -9.87
N ILE A 224 20.55 -21.95 -8.71
CA ILE A 224 22.00 -22.17 -8.49
C ILE A 224 22.34 -23.65 -8.30
N ARG A 225 21.46 -24.42 -7.62
CA ARG A 225 21.70 -25.86 -7.37
C ARG A 225 21.58 -26.76 -8.59
N ASN A 226 20.82 -26.32 -9.58
CA ASN A 226 20.55 -27.07 -10.79
C ASN A 226 21.59 -26.79 -11.93
N ASN A 227 22.68 -26.14 -11.57
CA ASN A 227 23.89 -25.99 -12.39
C ASN A 227 24.98 -26.94 -11.89
#